data_d272de5aef9b037091675328aa1be6bf
#
_entry.id   d272de5aef9b037091675328aa1be6bf
#
_cell.length_a   1.000
_cell.length_b   1.000
_cell.length_c   1.000
_cell.angle_alpha   90.00
_cell.angle_beta   90.00
_cell.angle_gamma   90.00
#
_symmetry.space_group_name_H-M   'P 1'
#
loop_
_entity.id
_entity.type
_entity.pdbx_description
1 polymer ?
#
loop_
_entity_poly.entity_id
_entity_poly.type
_entity_poly.pdbx_seq_one_letter_code
_entity_poly.pdbx_strand_id
1 'polypeptide(L)'
;IDPNHLVSSGSEGVWGCEGDMALFEKIHSCPDIDYMNIHIWPYNWGWAKAGSLEEDLPYAIAKTGEYIDLHLEVACRYGKPVVLEEFGFPRDGFSFSKSSSVKARDKYYSYIFDRVVESANEGGLFAGVNFWGWGGSALQSGTGVYWRPGDDYCGDPAQEPQGLNSVYSDDLSTLAVIRNAASRLAPSGGKYSVPSQKN
;
A
#
# COMPACT_ATOMS: atom_id res chain seq x y z
N ILE A 1 -3.91 22.17 -16.36
CA ILE A 1 -4.92 21.54 -17.24
C ILE A 1 -6.14 21.16 -16.43
N ASP A 2 -5.99 20.55 -15.26
CA ASP A 2 -7.09 20.26 -14.33
C ASP A 2 -6.77 20.84 -12.94
N PRO A 3 -7.30 22.01 -12.60
CA PRO A 3 -7.00 22.68 -11.33
C PRO A 3 -7.81 22.10 -10.14
N ASN A 4 -8.65 21.11 -10.36
CA ASN A 4 -9.60 20.61 -9.35
C ASN A 4 -9.23 19.25 -8.77
N HIS A 5 -8.30 18.52 -9.38
CA HIS A 5 -7.87 17.20 -8.94
C HIS A 5 -6.38 17.16 -8.64
N LEU A 6 -6.00 16.32 -7.68
CA LEU A 6 -4.59 16.06 -7.37
C LEU A 6 -3.95 15.21 -8.47
N VAL A 7 -2.72 15.52 -8.79
CA VAL A 7 -1.93 14.87 -9.84
C VAL A 7 -0.71 14.19 -9.22
N SER A 8 -0.45 12.97 -9.61
CA SER A 8 0.72 12.18 -9.25
C SER A 8 1.31 11.52 -10.51
N SER A 9 2.55 11.04 -10.42
CA SER A 9 3.24 10.39 -11.55
C SER A 9 2.83 8.93 -11.74
N GLY A 10 2.28 8.26 -10.72
CA GLY A 10 2.00 6.82 -10.73
C GLY A 10 3.25 5.94 -10.67
N SER A 11 4.40 6.48 -10.22
CA SER A 11 5.67 5.77 -10.15
C SER A 11 5.75 4.86 -8.92
N GLU A 12 6.48 3.73 -8.99
CA GLU A 12 6.83 2.91 -7.82
C GLU A 12 7.79 3.59 -6.83
N GLY A 13 8.06 4.87 -6.99
CA GLY A 13 9.13 5.55 -6.30
C GLY A 13 10.45 5.39 -7.05
N VAL A 14 11.57 5.26 -6.32
CA VAL A 14 12.90 5.15 -6.94
C VAL A 14 13.03 3.92 -7.86
N TRP A 15 12.35 2.83 -7.56
CA TRP A 15 12.35 1.64 -8.44
C TRP A 15 11.66 1.90 -9.79
N GLY A 16 10.58 2.68 -9.80
CA GLY A 16 9.95 3.15 -11.04
C GLY A 16 10.80 4.15 -11.83
N CYS A 17 11.91 4.60 -11.25
CA CYS A 17 12.91 5.48 -11.86
C CYS A 17 14.25 4.74 -12.07
N GLU A 18 14.23 3.44 -12.32
CA GLU A 18 15.41 2.60 -12.57
C GLU A 18 16.45 2.61 -11.43
N GLY A 19 16.02 2.87 -10.21
CA GLY A 19 16.90 3.02 -9.03
C GLY A 19 17.59 4.39 -8.95
N ASP A 20 17.26 5.34 -9.83
CA ASP A 20 17.84 6.69 -9.86
C ASP A 20 17.00 7.67 -9.04
N MET A 21 17.47 7.99 -7.83
CA MET A 21 16.81 8.95 -6.95
C MET A 21 16.85 10.38 -7.52
N ALA A 22 17.85 10.74 -8.32
CA ALA A 22 17.90 12.07 -8.95
C ALA A 22 16.81 12.19 -10.03
N LEU A 23 16.52 11.10 -10.75
CA LEU A 23 15.42 11.05 -11.69
C LEU A 23 14.07 11.14 -10.97
N PHE A 24 13.88 10.38 -9.86
CA PHE A 24 12.69 10.49 -9.02
C PHE A 24 12.47 11.92 -8.53
N GLU A 25 13.51 12.57 -8.00
CA GLU A 25 13.46 13.95 -7.53
C GLU A 25 13.11 14.90 -8.67
N LYS A 26 13.75 14.77 -9.83
CA LYS A 26 13.49 15.60 -11.01
C LYS A 26 12.04 15.51 -11.47
N ILE A 27 11.45 14.33 -11.50
CA ILE A 27 10.05 14.14 -11.88
C ILE A 27 9.14 14.83 -10.87
N HIS A 28 9.34 14.58 -9.59
CA HIS A 28 8.45 15.05 -8.54
C HIS A 28 8.69 16.50 -8.11
N SER A 29 9.80 17.15 -8.58
CA SER A 29 9.99 18.60 -8.44
C SER A 29 9.08 19.42 -9.35
N CYS A 30 8.43 18.80 -10.35
CA CYS A 30 7.49 19.48 -11.23
C CYS A 30 6.36 20.13 -10.41
N PRO A 31 6.08 21.43 -10.60
CA PRO A 31 5.04 22.13 -9.83
C PRO A 31 3.62 21.59 -10.09
N ASP A 32 3.40 20.91 -11.21
CA ASP A 32 2.11 20.33 -11.56
C ASP A 32 1.87 18.93 -10.96
N ILE A 33 2.83 18.42 -10.19
CA ILE A 33 2.67 17.18 -9.40
C ILE A 33 2.40 17.58 -7.94
N ASP A 34 1.25 17.17 -7.42
CA ASP A 34 0.79 17.56 -6.09
C ASP A 34 1.38 16.70 -4.97
N TYR A 35 1.64 15.41 -5.22
CA TYR A 35 2.19 14.48 -4.25
C TYR A 35 3.11 13.43 -4.90
N MET A 36 4.02 12.91 -4.10
CA MET A 36 4.94 11.85 -4.49
C MET A 36 4.30 10.51 -4.18
N ASN A 37 4.38 9.56 -5.11
CA ASN A 37 3.85 8.23 -4.90
C ASN A 37 4.97 7.20 -4.90
N ILE A 38 4.79 6.17 -4.09
CA ILE A 38 5.68 5.02 -3.96
C ILE A 38 4.87 3.74 -3.88
N HIS A 39 5.46 2.61 -4.29
CA HIS A 39 4.92 1.27 -4.07
C HIS A 39 5.93 0.46 -3.26
N ILE A 40 5.50 -0.58 -2.53
CA ILE A 40 6.40 -1.45 -1.76
C ILE A 40 5.92 -2.90 -1.84
N TRP A 41 6.74 -3.73 -2.46
CA TRP A 41 6.47 -5.14 -2.70
C TRP A 41 7.57 -6.04 -2.13
N PRO A 42 7.58 -6.35 -0.81
CA PRO A 42 8.69 -7.05 -0.17
C PRO A 42 9.02 -8.40 -0.80
N TYR A 43 8.01 -9.17 -1.20
CA TYR A 43 8.23 -10.45 -1.87
C TYR A 43 8.86 -10.26 -3.26
N ASN A 44 8.32 -9.37 -4.07
CA ASN A 44 8.80 -9.13 -5.43
C ASN A 44 10.22 -8.58 -5.45
N TRP A 45 10.59 -7.82 -4.42
CA TRP A 45 11.93 -7.21 -4.28
C TRP A 45 12.91 -8.09 -3.48
N GLY A 46 12.51 -9.31 -3.13
CA GLY A 46 13.36 -10.26 -2.42
C GLY A 46 13.67 -9.92 -0.96
N TRP A 47 12.89 -9.00 -0.36
CA TRP A 47 12.98 -8.69 1.07
C TRP A 47 12.27 -9.73 1.94
N ALA A 48 11.39 -10.51 1.35
CA ALA A 48 10.76 -11.69 1.93
C ALA A 48 10.71 -12.80 0.87
N LYS A 49 10.86 -14.06 1.28
CA LYS A 49 10.90 -15.21 0.36
C LYS A 49 9.76 -16.15 0.67
N ALA A 50 9.26 -16.85 -0.34
CA ALA A 50 8.15 -17.79 -0.22
C ALA A 50 8.35 -18.85 0.89
N GLY A 51 9.58 -19.33 1.09
CA GLY A 51 9.89 -20.35 2.09
C GLY A 51 10.16 -19.83 3.51
N SER A 52 10.24 -18.52 3.72
CA SER A 52 10.65 -17.89 4.99
C SER A 52 9.94 -16.57 5.31
N LEU A 53 8.68 -16.41 4.87
CA LEU A 53 7.94 -15.13 5.01
C LEU A 53 7.92 -14.61 6.45
N GLU A 54 7.66 -15.48 7.43
CA GLU A 54 7.57 -15.10 8.83
C GLU A 54 8.95 -14.78 9.43
N GLU A 55 9.99 -15.49 8.98
CA GLU A 55 11.37 -15.28 9.40
C GLU A 55 11.96 -14.01 8.79
N ASP A 56 11.63 -13.73 7.52
CA ASP A 56 12.11 -12.56 6.79
C ASP A 56 11.32 -11.27 7.16
N LEU A 57 10.19 -11.39 7.85
CA LEU A 57 9.32 -10.25 8.18
C LEU A 57 10.05 -9.08 8.87
N PRO A 58 10.92 -9.28 9.86
CA PRO A 58 11.66 -8.17 10.47
C PRO A 58 12.56 -7.43 9.47
N TYR A 59 13.19 -8.17 8.55
CA TYR A 59 14.02 -7.59 7.50
C TYR A 59 13.16 -6.81 6.49
N ALA A 60 12.04 -7.37 6.07
CA ALA A 60 11.11 -6.70 5.18
C ALA A 60 10.58 -5.40 5.78
N ILE A 61 10.23 -5.38 7.07
CA ILE A 61 9.81 -4.18 7.82
C ILE A 61 10.94 -3.13 7.84
N ALA A 62 12.16 -3.52 8.16
CA ALA A 62 13.30 -2.60 8.19
C ALA A 62 13.53 -1.97 6.80
N LYS A 63 13.52 -2.78 5.74
CA LYS A 63 13.67 -2.31 4.36
C LYS A 63 12.54 -1.38 3.91
N THR A 64 11.31 -1.69 4.33
CA THR A 64 10.15 -0.82 4.09
C THR A 64 10.34 0.55 4.76
N GLY A 65 10.82 0.57 5.99
CA GLY A 65 11.12 1.82 6.70
C GLY A 65 12.19 2.65 5.98
N GLU A 66 13.33 2.03 5.65
CA GLU A 66 14.40 2.67 4.89
C GLU A 66 13.89 3.27 3.56
N TYR A 67 13.03 2.54 2.85
CA TYR A 67 12.48 2.99 1.58
C TYR A 67 11.54 4.19 1.74
N ILE A 68 10.64 4.15 2.72
CA ILE A 68 9.76 5.27 3.04
C ILE A 68 10.59 6.50 3.43
N ASP A 69 11.56 6.35 4.33
CA ASP A 69 12.37 7.46 4.83
C ASP A 69 13.19 8.13 3.72
N LEU A 70 13.75 7.33 2.80
CA LEU A 70 14.47 7.82 1.62
C LEU A 70 13.61 8.76 0.76
N HIS A 71 12.33 8.42 0.56
CA HIS A 71 11.41 9.25 -0.23
C HIS A 71 10.91 10.46 0.55
N LEU A 72 10.74 10.32 1.87
CA LEU A 72 10.40 11.44 2.75
C LEU A 72 11.49 12.52 2.80
N GLU A 73 12.76 12.15 2.68
CA GLU A 73 13.85 13.11 2.55
C GLU A 73 13.70 14.00 1.30
N VAL A 74 13.30 13.42 0.17
CA VAL A 74 12.97 14.19 -1.05
C VAL A 74 11.74 15.04 -0.83
N ALA A 75 10.69 14.46 -0.27
CA ALA A 75 9.42 15.11 0.00
C ALA A 75 9.59 16.37 0.87
N CYS A 76 10.43 16.29 1.90
CA CYS A 76 10.74 17.43 2.77
C CYS A 76 11.37 18.60 2.02
N ARG A 77 12.19 18.34 0.99
CA ARG A 77 12.83 19.42 0.19
C ARG A 77 11.80 20.21 -0.62
N TYR A 78 10.72 19.58 -1.03
CA TYR A 78 9.69 20.18 -1.88
C TYR A 78 8.39 20.50 -1.16
N GLY A 79 8.26 20.12 0.12
CA GLY A 79 7.05 20.30 0.90
C GLY A 79 5.84 19.53 0.33
N LYS A 80 6.09 18.40 -0.35
CA LYS A 80 5.04 17.57 -0.97
C LYS A 80 4.77 16.32 -0.15
N PRO A 81 3.51 15.91 0.02
CA PRO A 81 3.20 14.66 0.71
C PRO A 81 3.67 13.44 -0.10
N VAL A 82 3.90 12.33 0.61
CA VAL A 82 4.15 11.00 0.05
C VAL A 82 2.94 10.11 0.31
N VAL A 83 2.48 9.41 -0.71
CA VAL A 83 1.45 8.37 -0.61
C VAL A 83 2.03 7.03 -1.05
N LEU A 84 1.92 6.03 -0.20
CA LEU A 84 2.20 4.64 -0.54
C LEU A 84 0.97 4.06 -1.26
N GLU A 85 0.97 4.13 -2.60
CA GLU A 85 -0.21 3.82 -3.41
C GLU A 85 -0.46 2.32 -3.55
N GLU A 86 0.60 1.51 -3.42
CA GLU A 86 0.48 0.07 -3.42
C GLU A 86 1.44 -0.56 -2.42
N PHE A 87 0.93 -1.47 -1.62
CA PHE A 87 1.74 -2.39 -0.84
C PHE A 87 0.97 -3.67 -0.55
N GLY A 88 1.68 -4.76 -0.43
CA GLY A 88 1.09 -6.05 -0.08
C GLY A 88 2.07 -6.94 0.65
N PHE A 89 1.54 -7.98 1.28
CA PHE A 89 2.34 -9.04 1.87
C PHE A 89 1.62 -10.38 1.69
N PRO A 90 2.31 -11.44 1.26
CA PRO A 90 1.69 -12.74 1.04
C PRO A 90 1.04 -13.32 2.29
N ARG A 91 0.11 -14.25 2.11
CA ARG A 91 -0.44 -15.07 3.19
C ARG A 91 0.65 -15.96 3.78
N ASP A 92 0.53 -16.30 5.06
CA ASP A 92 1.48 -17.16 5.77
C ASP A 92 1.71 -18.46 5.00
N GLY A 93 2.95 -18.93 4.99
CA GLY A 93 3.36 -20.10 4.22
C GLY A 93 3.28 -19.93 2.71
N PHE A 94 3.26 -18.69 2.20
CA PHE A 94 3.09 -18.40 0.76
C PHE A 94 1.85 -19.06 0.15
N SER A 95 0.77 -19.11 0.92
CA SER A 95 -0.46 -19.78 0.51
C SER A 95 -1.36 -18.88 -0.32
N PHE A 96 -1.94 -19.46 -1.38
CA PHE A 96 -2.99 -18.81 -2.18
C PHE A 96 -4.40 -19.07 -1.64
N SER A 97 -4.54 -19.95 -0.64
CA SER A 97 -5.83 -20.30 -0.10
C SER A 97 -6.42 -19.21 0.77
N LYS A 98 -7.66 -18.81 0.50
CA LYS A 98 -8.44 -17.86 1.29
C LYS A 98 -8.53 -18.25 2.78
N SER A 99 -8.46 -19.55 3.11
CA SER A 99 -8.53 -20.06 4.48
C SER A 99 -7.20 -20.07 5.24
N SER A 100 -6.09 -19.72 4.58
CA SER A 100 -4.79 -19.73 5.24
C SER A 100 -4.62 -18.50 6.16
N SER A 101 -3.73 -18.65 7.15
CA SER A 101 -3.37 -17.60 8.10
C SER A 101 -2.78 -16.35 7.39
N VAL A 102 -2.93 -15.19 8.04
CA VAL A 102 -2.44 -13.90 7.57
C VAL A 102 -1.66 -13.14 8.66
N LYS A 103 -1.08 -13.85 9.63
CA LYS A 103 -0.43 -13.24 10.81
C LYS A 103 0.79 -12.39 10.44
N ALA A 104 1.60 -12.84 9.49
CA ALA A 104 2.75 -12.06 9.02
C ALA A 104 2.28 -10.80 8.27
N ARG A 105 1.27 -10.94 7.41
CA ARG A 105 0.62 -9.82 6.73
C ARG A 105 0.07 -8.80 7.73
N ASP A 106 -0.65 -9.23 8.75
CA ASP A 106 -1.25 -8.34 9.74
C ASP A 106 -0.19 -7.53 10.49
N LYS A 107 0.95 -8.13 10.83
CA LYS A 107 2.09 -7.42 11.43
C LYS A 107 2.72 -6.42 10.46
N TYR A 108 2.90 -6.80 9.20
CA TYR A 108 3.43 -5.92 8.17
C TYR A 108 2.51 -4.73 7.92
N TYR A 109 1.20 -4.98 7.79
CA TYR A 109 0.18 -3.94 7.63
C TYR A 109 0.13 -3.01 8.84
N SER A 110 0.16 -3.57 10.06
CA SER A 110 0.20 -2.76 11.29
C SER A 110 1.37 -1.78 11.27
N TYR A 111 2.57 -2.25 10.90
CA TYR A 111 3.74 -1.38 10.80
C TYR A 111 3.52 -0.20 9.85
N ILE A 112 3.03 -0.46 8.64
CA ILE A 112 2.80 0.60 7.63
C ILE A 112 1.71 1.57 8.09
N PHE A 113 0.60 1.06 8.60
CA PHE A 113 -0.48 1.91 9.09
C PHE A 113 -0.08 2.74 10.30
N ASP A 114 0.72 2.17 11.21
CA ASP A 114 1.24 2.93 12.36
C ASP A 114 2.13 4.09 11.90
N ARG A 115 3.00 3.89 10.89
CA ARG A 115 3.82 4.95 10.29
C ARG A 115 2.98 6.12 9.74
N VAL A 116 1.86 5.84 9.07
CA VAL A 116 0.95 6.90 8.59
C VAL A 116 0.28 7.63 9.73
N VAL A 117 -0.19 6.90 10.74
CA VAL A 117 -0.84 7.50 11.92
C VAL A 117 0.14 8.38 12.71
N GLU A 118 1.37 7.91 12.91
CA GLU A 118 2.44 8.70 13.55
C GLU A 118 2.72 9.97 12.76
N SER A 119 2.92 9.84 11.43
CA SER A 119 3.13 10.99 10.55
C SER A 119 1.99 12.00 10.63
N ALA A 120 0.74 11.55 10.60
CA ALA A 120 -0.42 12.43 10.71
C ALA A 120 -0.48 13.18 12.07
N ASN A 121 -0.15 12.50 13.17
CA ASN A 121 -0.12 13.10 14.50
C ASN A 121 0.99 14.16 14.66
N GLU A 122 2.08 14.00 13.93
CA GLU A 122 3.26 14.88 13.97
C GLU A 122 3.23 15.98 12.90
N GLY A 123 2.21 16.00 12.03
CA GLY A 123 2.16 16.90 10.88
C GLY A 123 3.21 16.58 9.82
N GLY A 124 3.59 15.32 9.70
CA GLY A 124 4.57 14.83 8.76
C GLY A 124 4.00 14.65 7.34
N LEU A 125 4.87 14.28 6.41
CA LEU A 125 4.55 14.22 4.98
C LEU A 125 4.15 12.82 4.47
N PHE A 126 4.19 11.77 5.30
CA PHE A 126 3.65 10.46 4.92
C PHE A 126 2.14 10.48 5.06
N ALA A 127 1.43 10.81 3.98
CA ALA A 127 0.06 11.30 4.01
C ALA A 127 -1.02 10.23 3.80
N GLY A 128 -0.66 9.06 3.30
CA GLY A 128 -1.65 8.01 3.06
C GLY A 128 -1.07 6.72 2.52
N VAL A 129 -1.90 5.68 2.58
CA VAL A 129 -1.54 4.34 2.06
C VAL A 129 -2.75 3.64 1.47
N ASN A 130 -2.52 2.85 0.40
CA ASN A 130 -3.49 1.95 -0.19
C ASN A 130 -2.88 0.55 -0.24
N PHE A 131 -3.54 -0.42 0.38
CA PHE A 131 -3.09 -1.80 0.28
C PHE A 131 -3.55 -2.44 -1.03
N TRP A 132 -2.78 -3.40 -1.53
CA TRP A 132 -3.12 -4.23 -2.67
C TRP A 132 -3.24 -5.70 -2.24
N GLY A 133 -4.31 -6.43 -2.58
CA GLY A 133 -5.45 -5.96 -3.35
C GLY A 133 -6.71 -6.35 -2.60
N TRP A 134 -7.82 -5.68 -2.92
CA TRP A 134 -9.11 -5.99 -2.32
C TRP A 134 -9.83 -7.10 -3.08
N GLY A 135 -9.88 -8.29 -2.50
CA GLY A 135 -10.64 -9.45 -3.01
C GLY A 135 -12.09 -9.48 -2.55
N GLY A 136 -12.41 -8.79 -1.46
CA GLY A 136 -13.78 -8.68 -0.96
C GLY A 136 -14.45 -10.03 -0.71
N SER A 137 -15.65 -10.22 -1.25
CA SER A 137 -16.41 -11.45 -1.17
C SER A 137 -16.12 -12.44 -2.31
N ALA A 138 -15.13 -12.18 -3.16
CA ALA A 138 -14.81 -13.02 -4.30
C ALA A 138 -14.60 -14.49 -3.91
N LEU A 139 -15.09 -15.37 -4.77
CA LEU A 139 -14.91 -16.82 -4.64
C LEU A 139 -13.74 -17.24 -5.51
N GLN A 140 -12.75 -17.89 -4.89
CA GLN A 140 -11.63 -18.44 -5.64
C GLN A 140 -12.13 -19.63 -6.50
N SER A 141 -11.89 -19.59 -7.81
CA SER A 141 -12.17 -20.72 -8.72
C SER A 141 -11.27 -21.94 -8.45
N GLY A 142 -10.18 -21.73 -7.71
CA GLY A 142 -9.24 -22.74 -7.23
C GLY A 142 -8.06 -22.07 -6.54
N THR A 143 -7.29 -22.84 -5.79
CA THR A 143 -6.11 -22.31 -5.07
C THR A 143 -4.94 -22.10 -6.02
N GLY A 144 -4.42 -20.87 -6.10
CA GLY A 144 -3.27 -20.55 -6.92
C GLY A 144 -3.51 -20.66 -8.42
N VAL A 145 -4.76 -20.50 -8.87
CA VAL A 145 -5.11 -20.50 -10.30
C VAL A 145 -5.09 -19.09 -10.86
N TYR A 146 -4.80 -19.00 -12.16
CA TYR A 146 -4.90 -17.75 -12.90
C TYR A 146 -6.36 -17.40 -13.14
N TRP A 147 -6.68 -16.12 -13.13
CA TRP A 147 -8.02 -15.65 -13.49
C TRP A 147 -8.38 -15.99 -14.94
N ARG A 148 -9.62 -16.37 -15.15
CA ARG A 148 -10.20 -16.65 -16.48
C ARG A 148 -11.53 -15.91 -16.62
N PRO A 149 -11.96 -15.57 -17.84
CA PRO A 149 -13.29 -14.99 -18.06
C PRO A 149 -14.39 -15.84 -17.43
N GLY A 150 -15.18 -15.23 -16.55
CA GLY A 150 -16.24 -15.89 -15.79
C GLY A 150 -15.88 -16.22 -14.33
N ASP A 151 -14.60 -16.14 -13.96
CA ASP A 151 -14.17 -16.24 -12.57
C ASP A 151 -14.40 -14.91 -11.83
N ASP A 152 -14.64 -14.98 -10.52
CA ASP A 152 -14.54 -13.79 -9.68
C ASP A 152 -13.09 -13.28 -9.66
N TYR A 153 -12.94 -11.94 -9.68
CA TYR A 153 -11.65 -11.30 -9.59
C TYR A 153 -11.24 -11.13 -8.13
N CYS A 154 -10.11 -11.73 -7.75
CA CYS A 154 -9.66 -11.75 -6.36
C CYS A 154 -8.68 -10.61 -5.98
N GLY A 155 -8.33 -9.74 -6.92
CA GLY A 155 -7.50 -8.56 -6.67
C GLY A 155 -6.04 -8.67 -7.12
N ASP A 156 -5.47 -9.88 -7.25
CA ASP A 156 -4.16 -10.04 -7.88
C ASP A 156 -4.27 -9.85 -9.40
N PRO A 157 -3.23 -9.36 -10.12
CA PRO A 157 -3.27 -9.20 -11.57
C PRO A 157 -3.72 -10.46 -12.30
N ALA A 158 -4.50 -10.32 -13.37
CA ALA A 158 -5.10 -11.47 -14.08
C ALA A 158 -4.07 -12.49 -14.62
N GLN A 159 -2.86 -12.02 -14.91
CA GLN A 159 -1.72 -12.83 -15.36
C GLN A 159 -0.95 -13.50 -14.22
N GLU A 160 -1.38 -13.32 -12.98
CA GLU A 160 -0.77 -13.93 -11.80
C GLU A 160 -1.74 -14.92 -11.13
N PRO A 161 -1.23 -15.91 -10.37
CA PRO A 161 -2.10 -16.78 -9.56
C PRO A 161 -2.86 -15.96 -8.52
N GLN A 162 -4.17 -16.14 -8.48
CA GLN A 162 -5.06 -15.35 -7.62
C GLN A 162 -5.01 -15.77 -6.15
N GLY A 163 -5.04 -14.82 -5.24
CA GLY A 163 -5.24 -15.02 -3.81
C GLY A 163 -4.02 -14.80 -2.93
N LEU A 164 -2.82 -14.54 -3.49
CA LEU A 164 -1.59 -14.39 -2.71
C LEU A 164 -1.61 -13.12 -1.84
N ASN A 165 -1.91 -11.96 -2.46
CA ASN A 165 -1.95 -10.66 -1.79
C ASN A 165 -3.38 -10.21 -1.47
N SER A 166 -4.38 -10.95 -1.90
CA SER A 166 -5.79 -10.60 -1.73
C SER A 166 -6.19 -10.50 -0.25
N VAL A 167 -6.84 -9.40 0.09
CA VAL A 167 -7.54 -9.20 1.36
C VAL A 167 -9.02 -9.49 1.13
N TYR A 168 -9.54 -10.52 1.77
CA TYR A 168 -10.94 -10.89 1.65
C TYR A 168 -11.78 -10.36 2.81
N SER A 169 -13.09 -10.31 2.62
CA SER A 169 -14.05 -9.93 3.65
C SER A 169 -13.98 -10.80 4.91
N ASP A 170 -13.45 -12.02 4.77
CA ASP A 170 -13.29 -12.99 5.86
C ASP A 170 -11.92 -12.86 6.58
N ASP A 171 -10.99 -12.05 6.07
CA ASP A 171 -9.72 -11.75 6.72
C ASP A 171 -9.93 -10.78 7.89
N LEU A 172 -10.70 -11.19 8.89
CA LEU A 172 -11.19 -10.32 9.96
C LEU A 172 -10.08 -9.64 10.75
N SER A 173 -8.93 -10.30 10.93
CA SER A 173 -7.77 -9.73 11.62
C SER A 173 -7.12 -8.62 10.80
N THR A 174 -6.91 -8.82 9.50
CA THR A 174 -6.41 -7.78 8.59
C THR A 174 -7.36 -6.58 8.55
N LEU A 175 -8.68 -6.85 8.44
CA LEU A 175 -9.69 -5.79 8.47
C LEU A 175 -9.72 -5.03 9.81
N ALA A 176 -9.43 -5.70 10.92
CA ALA A 176 -9.31 -5.04 12.21
C ALA A 176 -8.11 -4.09 12.27
N VAL A 177 -6.97 -4.49 11.70
CA VAL A 177 -5.78 -3.61 11.57
C VAL A 177 -6.13 -2.36 10.76
N ILE A 178 -6.74 -2.53 9.59
CA ILE A 178 -7.13 -1.42 8.70
C ILE A 178 -8.12 -0.48 9.41
N ARG A 179 -9.17 -1.00 10.04
CA ARG A 179 -10.19 -0.21 10.75
C ARG A 179 -9.60 0.54 11.93
N ASN A 180 -8.69 -0.09 12.68
CA ASN A 180 -8.01 0.56 13.80
C ASN A 180 -7.23 1.78 13.32
N ALA A 181 -6.42 1.64 12.27
CA ALA A 181 -5.68 2.75 11.69
C ALA A 181 -6.60 3.86 11.17
N ALA A 182 -7.63 3.50 10.41
CA ALA A 182 -8.61 4.47 9.90
C ALA A 182 -9.29 5.24 11.03
N SER A 183 -9.63 4.58 12.15
CA SER A 183 -10.24 5.25 13.31
C SER A 183 -9.29 6.23 14.01
N ARG A 184 -7.98 5.96 14.01
CA ARG A 184 -6.95 6.83 14.59
C ARG A 184 -6.63 8.04 13.69
N LEU A 185 -6.87 7.91 12.38
CA LEU A 185 -6.72 8.99 11.39
C LEU A 185 -7.98 9.86 11.27
N ALA A 186 -9.13 9.37 11.71
CA ALA A 186 -10.37 10.12 11.65
C ALA A 186 -10.27 11.40 12.52
N PRO A 187 -10.63 12.59 11.99
CA PRO A 187 -10.60 13.81 12.77
C PRO A 187 -11.47 13.67 14.02
N SER A 188 -10.93 13.98 15.17
CA SER A 188 -11.67 13.97 16.43
C SER A 188 -12.83 14.99 16.35
N GLY A 189 -14.04 14.52 16.00
CA GLY A 189 -15.27 15.32 16.00
C GLY A 189 -15.54 16.18 14.77
N GLY A 190 -14.77 16.05 13.68
CA GLY A 190 -15.06 16.75 12.42
C GLY A 190 -16.12 16.04 11.60
N LYS A 191 -17.34 16.58 11.51
CA LYS A 191 -18.25 16.23 10.41
C LYS A 191 -17.59 16.69 9.12
N TYR A 192 -17.26 15.77 8.21
CA TYR A 192 -16.94 16.13 6.84
C TYR A 192 -18.17 16.85 6.25
N SER A 193 -18.12 18.15 6.20
CA SER A 193 -19.08 18.89 5.36
C SER A 193 -18.61 18.71 3.92
N VAL A 194 -19.28 17.85 3.18
CA VAL A 194 -19.15 17.84 1.73
C VAL A 194 -19.42 19.26 1.24
N PRO A 195 -18.51 19.91 0.50
CA PRO A 195 -18.78 21.22 -0.06
C PRO A 195 -20.04 21.11 -0.91
N SER A 196 -21.07 21.92 -0.61
CA SER A 196 -22.25 21.98 -1.44
C SER A 196 -21.83 22.39 -2.85
N GLN A 197 -22.07 21.52 -3.83
CA GLN A 197 -21.93 21.90 -5.24
C GLN A 197 -22.74 23.17 -5.45
N LYS A 198 -22.08 24.27 -5.75
CA LYS A 198 -22.76 25.48 -6.25
C LYS A 198 -23.17 25.14 -7.67
N ASN A 199 -24.51 25.13 -7.87
CA ASN A 199 -25.14 25.12 -9.18
C ASN A 199 -24.64 26.29 -10.03
#